data_33c2774242a8158f32130058b7e1d159
#
_entry.id   33c2774242a8158f32130058b7e1d159
#
_cell.length_a   1.000
_cell.length_b   1.000
_cell.length_c   1.000
_cell.angle_alpha   90.00
_cell.angle_beta   90.00
_cell.angle_gamma   90.00
#
_symmetry.space_group_name_H-M   'P 1'
#
loop_
_entity.id
_entity.type
_entity.pdbx_description
1 polymer ?
#
loop_
_entity_poly.entity_id
_entity_poly.type
_entity_poly.pdbx_seq_one_letter_code
_entity_poly.pdbx_strand_id
1 'polypeptide(L)'
;MSILVTDIMVRDVAYVTIPGSRDDVLKVLQDRKVSGVPVIKKGEVVGMITRTDLLSNREEDQTALLMTRDAVMISPEKSIVEAAKLLIEHNIRRLPVVEEKKLVGIVTVADLVQVAAELDINEKVELYLEKETSVLWSEMPLPVAGSIMEFAAVQACPVIDTSLKLAGMISDRDLIKASVIEDTVEKTDMSANDGDDVWMWDRVMQTISKYYTVSRIQLKNILVREAMVAPITAFKKDEVGKCAATMHKNRIDQMPVITSGGKLVGMLKDTDVLMALVDKCQTK
;
A
#
# COMPACT_ATOMS: atom_id res chain seq x y z
N MET A 1 5.07 -29.83 14.71
CA MET A 1 5.72 -29.63 13.39
C MET A 1 5.71 -28.12 13.12
N SER A 2 6.84 -27.58 12.73
CA SER A 2 6.89 -26.17 12.29
C SER A 2 6.39 -26.09 10.84
N ILE A 3 5.47 -25.18 10.56
CA ILE A 3 5.02 -24.90 9.19
C ILE A 3 6.17 -24.17 8.47
N LEU A 4 6.51 -24.61 7.27
CA LEU A 4 7.58 -24.06 6.46
C LEU A 4 7.02 -23.10 5.41
N VAL A 5 7.87 -22.22 4.89
CA VAL A 5 7.53 -21.29 3.81
C VAL A 5 7.02 -22.04 2.57
N THR A 6 7.63 -23.18 2.24
CA THR A 6 7.21 -24.01 1.10
C THR A 6 5.77 -24.52 1.20
N ASP A 7 5.20 -24.61 2.41
CA ASP A 7 3.84 -25.11 2.65
C ASP A 7 2.77 -24.08 2.31
N ILE A 8 3.15 -22.79 2.36
CA ILE A 8 2.21 -21.66 2.22
C ILE A 8 2.50 -20.74 1.05
N MET A 9 3.71 -20.81 0.46
CA MET A 9 4.11 -19.89 -0.61
C MET A 9 3.26 -20.06 -1.87
N VAL A 10 2.99 -18.97 -2.56
CA VAL A 10 2.41 -18.97 -3.90
C VAL A 10 3.51 -19.28 -4.91
N ARG A 11 3.32 -20.33 -5.73
CA ARG A 11 4.32 -20.82 -6.71
C ARG A 11 4.19 -20.14 -8.08
N ASP A 12 2.97 -19.80 -8.51
CA ASP A 12 2.75 -19.07 -9.76
C ASP A 12 2.98 -17.56 -9.54
N VAL A 13 4.26 -17.18 -9.51
CA VAL A 13 4.67 -15.80 -9.19
C VAL A 13 4.77 -14.97 -10.46
N ALA A 14 4.04 -13.85 -10.49
CA ALA A 14 4.27 -12.81 -11.48
C ALA A 14 5.63 -12.14 -11.23
N TYR A 15 6.40 -11.91 -12.29
CA TYR A 15 7.69 -11.23 -12.23
C TYR A 15 7.92 -10.38 -13.47
N VAL A 16 8.92 -9.51 -13.43
CA VAL A 16 9.43 -8.76 -14.57
C VAL A 16 10.92 -9.04 -14.77
N THR A 17 11.42 -8.77 -15.96
CA THR A 17 12.83 -9.01 -16.29
C THR A 17 13.54 -7.69 -16.58
N ILE A 18 14.87 -7.69 -16.42
CA ILE A 18 15.71 -6.58 -16.90
C ILE A 18 16.66 -7.08 -17.99
N PRO A 19 16.83 -6.30 -19.10
CA PRO A 19 16.24 -4.97 -19.32
C PRO A 19 14.73 -5.02 -19.52
N GLY A 20 14.03 -3.98 -19.11
CA GLY A 20 12.58 -3.81 -19.22
C GLY A 20 12.18 -2.37 -18.92
N SER A 21 10.94 -2.01 -19.25
CA SER A 21 10.36 -0.67 -19.11
C SER A 21 9.39 -0.58 -17.93
N ARG A 22 9.02 0.66 -17.56
CA ARG A 22 7.93 0.96 -16.64
C ARG A 22 6.61 0.34 -17.11
N ASP A 23 6.32 0.43 -18.42
CA ASP A 23 5.06 -0.07 -18.99
C ASP A 23 4.95 -1.58 -18.85
N ASP A 24 6.06 -2.32 -19.00
CA ASP A 24 6.09 -3.77 -18.76
C ASP A 24 5.71 -4.08 -17.31
N VAL A 25 6.24 -3.32 -16.35
CA VAL A 25 5.90 -3.46 -14.93
C VAL A 25 4.44 -3.16 -14.68
N LEU A 26 3.93 -2.02 -15.17
CA LEU A 26 2.53 -1.61 -15.02
C LEU A 26 1.58 -2.66 -15.55
N LYS A 27 1.87 -3.20 -16.74
CA LYS A 27 1.07 -4.26 -17.36
C LYS A 27 1.00 -5.49 -16.47
N VAL A 28 2.14 -5.97 -15.97
CA VAL A 28 2.18 -7.16 -15.09
C VAL A 28 1.42 -6.90 -13.78
N LEU A 29 1.58 -5.73 -13.14
CA LEU A 29 0.85 -5.37 -11.93
C LEU A 29 -0.66 -5.31 -12.13
N GLN A 30 -1.11 -4.85 -13.30
CA GLN A 30 -2.54 -4.75 -13.65
C GLN A 30 -3.12 -6.12 -14.00
N ASP A 31 -2.49 -6.86 -14.91
CA ASP A 31 -2.98 -8.14 -15.42
C ASP A 31 -3.05 -9.20 -14.30
N ARG A 32 -2.04 -9.22 -13.43
CA ARG A 32 -1.96 -10.16 -12.30
C ARG A 32 -2.61 -9.63 -11.01
N LYS A 33 -3.11 -8.38 -11.02
CA LYS A 33 -3.76 -7.69 -9.89
C LYS A 33 -2.92 -7.69 -8.61
N VAL A 34 -1.61 -7.53 -8.76
CA VAL A 34 -0.64 -7.50 -7.65
C VAL A 34 -0.10 -6.08 -7.44
N SER A 35 0.43 -5.80 -6.26
CA SER A 35 0.98 -4.48 -5.92
C SER A 35 2.51 -4.43 -5.96
N GLY A 36 3.17 -5.52 -6.35
CA GLY A 36 4.61 -5.57 -6.54
C GLY A 36 5.06 -6.96 -6.95
N VAL A 37 6.17 -7.02 -7.66
CA VAL A 37 6.70 -8.24 -8.28
C VAL A 37 8.21 -8.33 -8.15
N PRO A 38 8.79 -9.54 -8.10
CA PRO A 38 10.23 -9.76 -8.23
C PRO A 38 10.75 -9.30 -9.59
N VAL A 39 11.99 -8.81 -9.60
CA VAL A 39 12.74 -8.48 -10.82
C VAL A 39 13.80 -9.54 -11.06
N ILE A 40 13.81 -10.11 -12.26
CA ILE A 40 14.69 -11.21 -12.62
C ILE A 40 15.72 -10.75 -13.68
N LYS A 41 16.96 -11.15 -13.48
CA LYS A 41 18.06 -11.01 -14.47
C LYS A 41 18.77 -12.34 -14.63
N LYS A 42 18.84 -12.83 -15.86
CA LYS A 42 19.52 -14.11 -16.18
C LYS A 42 19.04 -15.30 -15.33
N GLY A 43 17.76 -15.30 -14.95
CA GLY A 43 17.16 -16.36 -14.14
C GLY A 43 17.28 -16.20 -12.62
N GLU A 44 18.00 -15.17 -12.14
CA GLU A 44 18.17 -14.87 -10.72
C GLU A 44 17.31 -13.67 -10.31
N VAL A 45 16.82 -13.68 -9.08
CA VAL A 45 16.12 -12.52 -8.47
C VAL A 45 17.17 -11.47 -8.11
N VAL A 46 17.01 -10.26 -8.65
CA VAL A 46 17.94 -9.13 -8.44
C VAL A 46 17.31 -7.95 -7.71
N GLY A 47 16.01 -7.99 -7.45
CA GLY A 47 15.32 -6.94 -6.72
C GLY A 47 13.82 -7.16 -6.69
N MET A 48 13.12 -6.16 -6.16
CA MET A 48 11.66 -6.04 -6.14
C MET A 48 11.24 -4.71 -6.73
N ILE A 49 10.06 -4.68 -7.34
CA ILE A 49 9.44 -3.44 -7.77
C ILE A 49 7.96 -3.43 -7.35
N THR A 50 7.52 -2.29 -6.84
CA THR A 50 6.16 -2.10 -6.31
C THR A 50 5.48 -0.90 -6.95
N ARG A 51 4.18 -0.74 -6.71
CA ARG A 51 3.45 0.47 -7.12
C ARG A 51 4.05 1.73 -6.53
N THR A 52 4.52 1.67 -5.30
CA THR A 52 5.15 2.82 -4.62
C THR A 52 6.41 3.27 -5.36
N ASP A 53 7.25 2.34 -5.81
CA ASP A 53 8.47 2.67 -6.56
C ASP A 53 8.14 3.40 -7.87
N LEU A 54 7.08 2.95 -8.57
CA LEU A 54 6.60 3.59 -9.79
C LEU A 54 6.04 5.00 -9.55
N LEU A 55 5.33 5.20 -8.43
CA LEU A 55 4.72 6.49 -8.08
C LEU A 55 5.77 7.50 -7.61
N SER A 56 6.80 7.03 -6.90
CA SER A 56 7.87 7.89 -6.37
C SER A 56 8.85 8.35 -7.46
N ASN A 57 8.97 7.60 -8.55
CA ASN A 57 9.94 7.88 -9.63
C ASN A 57 9.21 8.03 -10.98
N ARG A 58 8.36 9.05 -11.08
CA ARG A 58 7.42 9.20 -12.21
C ARG A 58 8.07 9.38 -13.59
N GLU A 59 9.27 9.92 -13.64
CA GLU A 59 9.98 10.22 -14.89
C GLU A 59 10.93 9.11 -15.33
N GLU A 60 11.21 8.13 -14.45
CA GLU A 60 12.10 7.02 -14.78
C GLU A 60 11.35 5.91 -15.50
N ASP A 61 11.90 5.42 -16.61
CA ASP A 61 11.29 4.36 -17.42
C ASP A 61 11.98 3.01 -17.27
N GLN A 62 13.26 2.98 -16.89
CA GLN A 62 14.02 1.74 -16.81
C GLN A 62 13.70 0.96 -15.54
N THR A 63 13.17 -0.26 -15.67
CA THR A 63 12.90 -1.17 -14.53
C THR A 63 14.11 -1.33 -13.60
N ALA A 64 15.33 -1.35 -14.15
CA ALA A 64 16.56 -1.52 -13.37
C ALA A 64 16.88 -0.33 -12.46
N LEU A 65 16.34 0.86 -12.73
CA LEU A 65 16.50 2.07 -11.92
C LEU A 65 15.29 2.29 -10.98
N LEU A 66 14.13 1.76 -11.36
CA LEU A 66 12.91 1.81 -10.55
C LEU A 66 12.91 0.78 -9.41
N MET A 67 13.56 -0.37 -9.57
CA MET A 67 13.52 -1.45 -8.60
C MET A 67 14.32 -1.15 -7.32
N THR A 68 13.84 -1.65 -6.19
CA THR A 68 14.65 -1.81 -4.99
C THR A 68 15.59 -2.99 -5.20
N ARG A 69 16.88 -2.72 -5.18
CA ARG A 69 17.94 -3.75 -5.29
C ARG A 69 18.12 -4.46 -3.96
N ASP A 70 18.77 -5.63 -4.00
CA ASP A 70 19.07 -6.42 -2.80
C ASP A 70 17.83 -6.67 -1.92
N ALA A 71 16.72 -7.00 -2.58
CA ALA A 71 15.47 -7.31 -1.90
C ALA A 71 15.68 -8.43 -0.87
N VAL A 72 15.04 -8.27 0.29
CA VAL A 72 15.01 -9.33 1.30
C VAL A 72 14.31 -10.54 0.72
N MET A 73 14.95 -11.69 0.78
CA MET A 73 14.48 -12.97 0.24
C MET A 73 14.54 -14.06 1.30
N ILE A 74 13.82 -15.15 1.09
CA ILE A 74 13.77 -16.27 2.02
C ILE A 74 13.89 -17.61 1.29
N SER A 75 14.49 -18.61 1.95
CA SER A 75 14.51 -20.00 1.45
C SER A 75 13.18 -20.72 1.71
N PRO A 76 12.74 -21.64 0.84
CA PRO A 76 11.51 -22.43 1.06
C PRO A 76 11.55 -23.31 2.31
N GLU A 77 12.73 -23.69 2.79
CA GLU A 77 12.93 -24.52 3.98
C GLU A 77 12.83 -23.74 5.30
N LYS A 78 12.79 -22.43 5.24
CA LYS A 78 12.64 -21.58 6.42
C LYS A 78 11.24 -21.68 7.00
N SER A 79 11.13 -21.41 8.30
CA SER A 79 9.85 -21.39 9.01
C SER A 79 9.02 -20.15 8.69
N ILE A 80 7.69 -20.26 8.86
CA ILE A 80 6.79 -19.08 8.77
C ILE A 80 7.12 -18.01 9.82
N VAL A 81 7.71 -18.41 10.96
CA VAL A 81 8.15 -17.48 12.01
C VAL A 81 9.31 -16.62 11.51
N GLU A 82 10.28 -17.21 10.79
CA GLU A 82 11.37 -16.44 10.18
C GLU A 82 10.83 -15.51 9.09
N ALA A 83 9.86 -15.98 8.27
CA ALA A 83 9.19 -15.14 7.28
C ALA A 83 8.47 -13.95 7.94
N ALA A 84 7.70 -14.18 9.01
CA ALA A 84 7.01 -13.13 9.75
C ALA A 84 7.99 -12.11 10.32
N LYS A 85 9.09 -12.56 10.93
CA LYS A 85 10.13 -11.66 11.46
C LYS A 85 10.75 -10.77 10.38
N LEU A 86 11.13 -11.34 9.24
CA LEU A 86 11.70 -10.57 8.13
C LEU A 86 10.72 -9.53 7.60
N LEU A 87 9.43 -9.87 7.47
CA LEU A 87 8.39 -8.93 7.03
C LEU A 87 8.24 -7.76 8.01
N ILE A 88 8.25 -8.04 9.32
CA ILE A 88 8.14 -7.03 10.38
C ILE A 88 9.40 -6.17 10.45
N GLU A 89 10.58 -6.79 10.56
CA GLU A 89 11.87 -6.10 10.76
C GLU A 89 12.22 -5.14 9.60
N HIS A 90 11.92 -5.57 8.37
CA HIS A 90 12.20 -4.76 7.19
C HIS A 90 11.02 -3.89 6.75
N ASN A 91 9.90 -3.93 7.49
CA ASN A 91 8.65 -3.21 7.14
C ASN A 91 8.23 -3.44 5.68
N ILE A 92 8.28 -4.69 5.24
CA ILE A 92 7.91 -5.11 3.88
C ILE A 92 6.70 -6.04 3.92
N ARG A 93 5.96 -6.10 2.83
CA ARG A 93 4.72 -6.86 2.77
C ARG A 93 4.83 -8.19 2.03
N ARG A 94 5.99 -8.49 1.45
CA ARG A 94 6.23 -9.70 0.65
C ARG A 94 7.70 -10.07 0.60
N LEU A 95 7.96 -11.36 0.52
CA LEU A 95 9.27 -11.96 0.41
C LEU A 95 9.31 -12.88 -0.82
N PRO A 96 10.16 -12.62 -1.81
CA PRO A 96 10.49 -13.62 -2.82
C PRO A 96 11.07 -14.86 -2.12
N VAL A 97 10.57 -16.02 -2.49
CA VAL A 97 11.12 -17.31 -2.04
C VAL A 97 12.08 -17.80 -3.10
N VAL A 98 13.32 -18.01 -2.71
CA VAL A 98 14.40 -18.35 -3.64
C VAL A 98 15.13 -19.61 -3.22
N GLU A 99 15.51 -20.41 -4.22
CA GLU A 99 16.41 -21.54 -4.10
C GLU A 99 17.57 -21.32 -5.11
N GLU A 100 18.82 -21.34 -4.64
CA GLU A 100 19.98 -21.02 -5.48
C GLU A 100 19.81 -19.72 -6.30
N LYS A 101 19.25 -18.65 -5.66
CA LYS A 101 18.89 -17.34 -6.26
C LYS A 101 17.76 -17.39 -7.31
N LYS A 102 17.20 -18.54 -7.64
CA LYS A 102 16.08 -18.67 -8.56
C LYS A 102 14.76 -18.51 -7.80
N LEU A 103 13.84 -17.79 -8.41
CA LEU A 103 12.49 -17.61 -7.86
C LEU A 103 11.72 -18.92 -7.88
N VAL A 104 11.30 -19.42 -6.72
CA VAL A 104 10.47 -20.63 -6.57
C VAL A 104 9.11 -20.34 -5.98
N GLY A 105 8.90 -19.16 -5.41
CA GLY A 105 7.63 -18.74 -4.83
C GLY A 105 7.67 -17.31 -4.33
N ILE A 106 6.56 -16.87 -3.74
CA ILE A 106 6.44 -15.63 -2.99
C ILE A 106 5.58 -15.89 -1.76
N VAL A 107 5.93 -15.29 -0.63
CA VAL A 107 5.13 -15.26 0.59
C VAL A 107 4.84 -13.83 0.99
N THR A 108 3.62 -13.57 1.45
CA THR A 108 3.16 -12.22 1.80
C THR A 108 2.59 -12.18 3.22
N VAL A 109 2.40 -10.96 3.75
CA VAL A 109 1.69 -10.75 5.02
C VAL A 109 0.31 -11.43 4.98
N ALA A 110 -0.43 -11.34 3.85
CA ALA A 110 -1.76 -11.93 3.74
C ALA A 110 -1.75 -13.47 3.86
N ASP A 111 -0.72 -14.14 3.35
CA ASP A 111 -0.57 -15.60 3.47
C ASP A 111 -0.32 -15.99 4.94
N LEU A 112 0.50 -15.22 5.66
CA LEU A 112 0.75 -15.46 7.09
C LEU A 112 -0.46 -15.12 7.97
N VAL A 113 -1.24 -14.09 7.61
CA VAL A 113 -2.53 -13.79 8.28
C VAL A 113 -3.51 -14.95 8.09
N GLN A 114 -3.55 -15.57 6.91
CA GLN A 114 -4.35 -16.78 6.69
C GLN A 114 -3.89 -17.91 7.61
N VAL A 115 -2.60 -18.17 7.71
CA VAL A 115 -2.07 -19.18 8.64
C VAL A 115 -2.42 -18.83 10.10
N ALA A 116 -2.31 -17.56 10.49
CA ALA A 116 -2.69 -17.11 11.82
C ALA A 116 -4.19 -17.33 12.13
N ALA A 117 -5.04 -17.24 11.10
CA ALA A 117 -6.47 -17.54 11.22
C ALA A 117 -6.76 -19.04 11.43
N GLU A 118 -5.91 -19.91 10.90
CA GLU A 118 -6.03 -21.38 11.02
C GLU A 118 -5.40 -21.91 12.32
N LEU A 119 -4.47 -21.15 12.90
CA LEU A 119 -3.87 -21.46 14.19
C LEU A 119 -4.73 -20.90 15.33
N ASP A 120 -4.92 -21.68 16.39
CA ASP A 120 -5.63 -21.23 17.60
C ASP A 120 -4.81 -20.19 18.37
N ILE A 121 -4.75 -18.96 17.82
CA ILE A 121 -4.13 -17.81 18.48
C ILE A 121 -5.16 -17.20 19.43
N ASN A 122 -5.13 -17.62 20.71
CA ASN A 122 -6.10 -17.21 21.72
C ASN A 122 -5.68 -15.95 22.47
N GLU A 123 -4.49 -15.43 22.19
CA GLU A 123 -3.97 -14.18 22.70
C GLU A 123 -4.94 -13.03 22.38
N LYS A 124 -5.08 -12.10 23.34
CA LYS A 124 -6.07 -11.01 23.22
C LYS A 124 -5.50 -9.85 22.43
N VAL A 125 -6.37 -9.20 21.63
CA VAL A 125 -6.05 -8.03 20.82
C VAL A 125 -5.35 -6.93 21.63
N GLU A 126 -5.73 -6.76 22.93
CA GLU A 126 -5.15 -5.74 23.79
C GLU A 126 -3.63 -5.84 23.99
N LEU A 127 -3.02 -7.00 23.75
CA LEU A 127 -1.57 -7.23 23.87
C LEU A 127 -0.81 -6.66 22.66
N TYR A 128 -1.46 -6.55 21.50
CA TYR A 128 -0.86 -6.14 20.22
C TYR A 128 -1.43 -4.82 19.70
N LEU A 129 -2.38 -4.23 20.43
CA LEU A 129 -3.11 -3.05 20.00
C LEU A 129 -2.20 -1.84 19.85
N GLU A 130 -2.12 -1.29 18.63
CA GLU A 130 -1.51 0.01 18.40
C GLU A 130 -2.46 1.12 18.83
N LYS A 131 -2.01 1.95 19.79
CA LYS A 131 -2.81 3.05 20.34
C LYS A 131 -2.61 4.35 19.58
N GLU A 132 -1.43 4.54 18.97
CA GLU A 132 -1.12 5.71 18.17
C GLU A 132 -1.66 5.50 16.75
N THR A 133 -2.70 6.24 16.40
CA THR A 133 -3.30 6.17 15.07
C THR A 133 -3.83 7.53 14.66
N SER A 134 -3.70 7.84 13.39
CA SER A 134 -4.33 9.00 12.78
C SER A 134 -5.84 8.78 12.70
N VAL A 135 -6.61 9.74 13.15
CA VAL A 135 -8.07 9.69 13.20
C VAL A 135 -8.64 10.87 12.44
N LEU A 136 -9.65 10.65 11.61
CA LEU A 136 -10.35 11.70 10.87
C LEU A 136 -11.72 11.96 11.46
N TRP A 137 -12.23 13.17 11.25
CA TRP A 137 -13.57 13.56 11.64
C TRP A 137 -14.54 13.43 10.48
N SER A 138 -15.75 12.91 10.74
CA SER A 138 -16.76 12.63 9.71
C SER A 138 -17.23 13.86 8.93
N GLU A 139 -17.24 15.04 9.58
CA GLU A 139 -17.66 16.30 8.96
C GLU A 139 -16.51 17.09 8.30
N MET A 140 -15.33 16.49 8.20
CA MET A 140 -14.19 17.09 7.53
C MET A 140 -14.37 17.04 6.00
N PRO A 141 -13.97 18.09 5.25
CA PRO A 141 -13.91 18.04 3.80
C PRO A 141 -12.94 16.95 3.32
N LEU A 142 -13.34 16.18 2.32
CA LEU A 142 -12.57 15.03 1.81
C LEU A 142 -11.17 15.43 1.30
N PRO A 143 -10.97 16.58 0.61
CA PRO A 143 -9.63 17.01 0.22
C PRO A 143 -8.69 17.24 1.40
N VAL A 144 -9.20 17.76 2.51
CA VAL A 144 -8.41 17.96 3.75
C VAL A 144 -8.03 16.60 4.35
N ALA A 145 -8.98 15.66 4.39
CA ALA A 145 -8.71 14.31 4.85
C ALA A 145 -7.64 13.61 4.03
N GLY A 146 -7.68 13.75 2.70
CA GLY A 146 -6.66 13.22 1.79
C GLY A 146 -5.26 13.78 2.11
N SER A 147 -5.15 15.10 2.31
CA SER A 147 -3.88 15.73 2.68
C SER A 147 -3.35 15.26 4.05
N ILE A 148 -4.25 15.08 5.04
CA ILE A 148 -3.85 14.54 6.34
C ILE A 148 -3.32 13.11 6.21
N MET A 149 -4.00 12.26 5.43
CA MET A 149 -3.54 10.88 5.21
C MET A 149 -2.19 10.84 4.50
N GLU A 150 -1.97 11.73 3.53
CA GLU A 150 -0.68 11.87 2.83
C GLU A 150 0.44 12.31 3.78
N PHE A 151 0.24 13.37 4.57
CA PHE A 151 1.22 13.85 5.55
C PHE A 151 1.54 12.81 6.63
N ALA A 152 0.53 12.04 7.06
CA ALA A 152 0.71 10.98 8.04
C ALA A 152 1.28 9.70 7.42
N ALA A 153 1.43 9.62 6.10
CA ALA A 153 1.87 8.43 5.35
C ALA A 153 1.03 7.19 5.68
N VAL A 154 -0.30 7.36 5.86
CA VAL A 154 -1.23 6.28 6.20
C VAL A 154 -2.17 5.98 5.04
N GLN A 155 -2.42 4.70 4.79
CA GLN A 155 -3.28 4.23 3.69
C GLN A 155 -4.76 4.15 4.07
N ALA A 156 -5.07 4.10 5.37
CA ALA A 156 -6.44 4.14 5.86
C ALA A 156 -6.50 4.71 7.27
N CYS A 157 -7.63 5.37 7.58
CA CYS A 157 -7.89 5.99 8.88
C CYS A 157 -9.27 5.62 9.41
N PRO A 158 -9.41 5.40 10.72
CA PRO A 158 -10.70 5.41 11.37
C PRO A 158 -11.30 6.82 11.36
N VAL A 159 -12.62 6.87 11.19
CA VAL A 159 -13.39 8.10 11.17
C VAL A 159 -14.29 8.13 12.41
N ILE A 160 -14.25 9.23 13.15
CA ILE A 160 -15.11 9.45 14.32
C ILE A 160 -16.18 10.50 14.04
N ASP A 161 -17.29 10.38 14.74
CA ASP A 161 -18.36 11.35 14.73
C ASP A 161 -18.18 12.45 15.79
N THR A 162 -19.13 13.38 15.87
CA THR A 162 -19.16 14.45 16.86
C THR A 162 -19.30 13.96 18.33
N SER A 163 -19.74 12.72 18.52
CA SER A 163 -19.81 12.07 19.84
C SER A 163 -18.54 11.30 20.19
N LEU A 164 -17.48 11.43 19.39
CA LEU A 164 -16.20 10.72 19.49
C LEU A 164 -16.35 9.18 19.39
N LYS A 165 -17.41 8.72 18.72
CA LYS A 165 -17.60 7.30 18.40
C LYS A 165 -17.08 6.99 17.00
N LEU A 166 -16.66 5.76 16.80
CA LEU A 166 -16.29 5.28 15.47
C LEU A 166 -17.52 5.31 14.55
N ALA A 167 -17.41 6.08 13.47
CA ALA A 167 -18.44 6.23 12.44
C ALA A 167 -18.14 5.43 11.19
N GLY A 168 -16.86 5.26 10.84
CA GLY A 168 -16.44 4.59 9.60
C GLY A 168 -14.95 4.36 9.52
N MET A 169 -14.56 3.87 8.35
CA MET A 169 -13.17 3.81 7.88
C MET A 169 -13.09 4.50 6.52
N ILE A 170 -11.96 5.12 6.24
CA ILE A 170 -11.66 5.66 4.91
C ILE A 170 -10.26 5.25 4.52
N SER A 171 -10.08 4.87 3.27
CA SER A 171 -8.82 4.43 2.70
C SER A 171 -8.47 5.21 1.44
N ASP A 172 -7.23 5.09 0.98
CA ASP A 172 -6.76 5.60 -0.32
C ASP A 172 -7.65 5.13 -1.48
N ARG A 173 -8.16 3.88 -1.43
CA ARG A 173 -9.11 3.36 -2.42
C ARG A 173 -10.43 4.14 -2.44
N ASP A 174 -10.91 4.57 -1.29
CA ASP A 174 -12.16 5.33 -1.17
C ASP A 174 -11.94 6.76 -1.63
N LEU A 175 -10.75 7.35 -1.37
CA LEU A 175 -10.35 8.63 -1.94
C LEU A 175 -10.31 8.57 -3.47
N ILE A 176 -9.71 7.53 -4.05
CA ILE A 176 -9.65 7.34 -5.51
C ILE A 176 -11.06 7.20 -6.09
N LYS A 177 -11.96 6.44 -5.48
CA LYS A 177 -13.36 6.32 -5.94
C LYS A 177 -14.13 7.64 -5.88
N ALA A 178 -13.81 8.49 -4.90
CA ALA A 178 -14.41 9.79 -4.74
C ALA A 178 -13.73 10.89 -5.55
N SER A 179 -12.66 10.58 -6.30
CA SER A 179 -11.97 11.53 -7.14
C SER A 179 -12.68 11.75 -8.48
N VAL A 180 -12.38 12.88 -9.11
CA VAL A 180 -12.76 13.21 -10.48
C VAL A 180 -11.50 13.58 -11.25
N ILE A 181 -11.51 13.29 -12.55
CA ILE A 181 -10.46 13.77 -13.45
C ILE A 181 -10.93 15.12 -13.98
N GLU A 182 -10.22 16.17 -13.66
CA GLU A 182 -10.44 17.50 -14.23
C GLU A 182 -9.37 17.78 -15.27
N ASP A 183 -9.81 18.02 -16.50
CA ASP A 183 -8.95 18.45 -17.59
C ASP A 183 -8.89 19.97 -17.58
N THR A 184 -7.76 20.53 -17.17
CA THR A 184 -7.47 21.95 -17.24
C THR A 184 -6.59 22.24 -18.46
N VAL A 185 -6.98 23.21 -19.28
CA VAL A 185 -6.13 23.70 -20.37
C VAL A 185 -5.23 24.79 -19.82
N GLU A 186 -3.96 24.49 -19.68
CA GLU A 186 -2.96 25.50 -19.30
C GLU A 186 -2.38 26.14 -20.56
N LYS A 187 -2.36 27.50 -20.58
CA LYS A 187 -1.75 28.29 -21.64
C LYS A 187 -0.40 28.78 -21.17
N THR A 188 0.66 28.38 -21.84
CA THR A 188 1.98 28.94 -21.60
C THR A 188 2.32 29.90 -22.73
N ASP A 189 2.43 31.20 -22.44
CA ASP A 189 2.96 32.18 -23.34
C ASP A 189 4.48 32.19 -23.19
N MET A 190 5.19 31.62 -24.16
CA MET A 190 6.64 31.77 -24.26
C MET A 190 6.94 33.12 -24.91
N SER A 191 7.13 34.17 -24.12
CA SER A 191 7.82 35.37 -24.55
C SER A 191 9.32 35.08 -24.54
N ALA A 192 9.92 34.92 -25.68
CA ALA A 192 11.36 34.92 -25.81
C ALA A 192 11.84 36.34 -25.49
N ASN A 193 12.41 36.54 -24.30
CA ASN A 193 13.19 37.73 -23.98
C ASN A 193 14.61 37.47 -24.51
N ASP A 194 14.86 37.84 -25.76
CA ASP A 194 16.20 37.97 -26.30
C ASP A 194 16.56 39.46 -26.33
N GLY A 195 17.60 39.78 -25.54
CA GLY A 195 18.22 41.08 -25.54
C GLY A 195 18.88 41.40 -26.88
N ASP A 196 18.83 42.67 -27.20
CA ASP A 196 19.65 43.46 -28.13
C ASP A 196 20.15 42.79 -29.40
N ASP A 197 19.37 42.98 -30.50
CA ASP A 197 19.97 43.46 -31.74
C ASP A 197 18.88 44.09 -32.65
N VAL A 198 19.04 45.40 -32.87
CA VAL A 198 18.20 46.23 -33.73
C VAL A 198 18.54 45.92 -35.21
N TRP A 199 17.66 45.25 -35.91
CA TRP A 199 17.42 45.43 -37.33
C TRP A 199 15.95 45.08 -37.68
N MET A 200 15.25 46.10 -38.16
CA MET A 200 13.89 46.09 -38.65
C MET A 200 13.67 45.00 -39.72
N TRP A 201 12.68 44.16 -39.48
CA TRP A 201 11.71 43.67 -40.49
C TRP A 201 10.45 43.24 -39.71
N ASP A 202 9.30 43.56 -40.30
CA ASP A 202 7.95 43.22 -39.79
C ASP A 202 7.91 41.80 -39.20
N ARG A 203 8.07 41.66 -37.91
CA ARG A 203 7.80 40.44 -37.21
C ARG A 203 6.33 40.42 -36.83
N VAL A 204 5.53 39.74 -37.66
CA VAL A 204 4.35 39.08 -37.12
C VAL A 204 4.83 38.25 -35.94
N MET A 205 4.65 38.76 -34.74
CA MET A 205 4.85 37.96 -33.52
C MET A 205 3.89 36.79 -33.59
N GLN A 206 4.33 35.68 -34.11
CA GLN A 206 3.67 34.40 -33.86
C GLN A 206 3.95 34.04 -32.45
N THR A 207 3.10 34.54 -31.54
CA THR A 207 3.02 34.02 -30.16
C THR A 207 2.57 32.58 -30.33
N ILE A 208 3.53 31.63 -30.21
CA ILE A 208 3.21 30.22 -30.16
C ILE A 208 2.65 29.94 -28.80
N SER A 209 1.32 30.09 -28.66
CA SER A 209 0.61 29.64 -27.47
C SER A 209 0.52 28.12 -27.56
N LYS A 210 1.27 27.42 -26.73
CA LYS A 210 1.07 25.97 -26.58
C LYS A 210 -0.05 25.76 -25.57
N TYR A 211 -1.13 25.19 -26.03
CA TYR A 211 -2.19 24.67 -25.18
C TYR A 211 -1.88 23.20 -24.90
N TYR A 212 -1.80 22.82 -23.65
CA TYR A 212 -1.73 21.42 -23.25
C TYR A 212 -2.78 21.16 -22.18
N THR A 213 -3.42 20.02 -22.31
CA THR A 213 -4.40 19.56 -21.34
C THR A 213 -3.64 18.87 -20.21
N VAL A 214 -3.79 19.39 -19.00
CA VAL A 214 -3.27 18.75 -17.80
C VAL A 214 -4.45 18.08 -17.09
N SER A 215 -4.47 16.76 -17.12
CA SER A 215 -5.45 15.99 -16.35
C SER A 215 -4.98 15.87 -14.91
N ARG A 216 -5.72 16.45 -13.99
CA ARG A 216 -5.44 16.36 -12.56
C ARG A 216 -6.52 15.53 -11.87
N ILE A 217 -6.09 14.60 -11.04
CA ILE A 217 -7.02 13.88 -10.16
C ILE A 217 -7.31 14.80 -8.99
N GLN A 218 -8.57 15.21 -8.86
CA GLN A 218 -9.05 16.03 -7.76
C GLN A 218 -10.05 15.27 -6.90
N LEU A 219 -9.95 15.42 -5.59
CA LEU A 219 -10.97 14.91 -4.67
C LEU A 219 -12.21 15.80 -4.73
N LYS A 220 -13.38 15.17 -4.81
CA LYS A 220 -14.65 15.90 -4.73
C LYS A 220 -14.72 16.68 -3.43
N ASN A 221 -15.31 17.87 -3.48
CA ASN A 221 -15.57 18.68 -2.28
C ASN A 221 -16.84 18.20 -1.56
N ILE A 222 -16.71 17.00 -1.01
CA ILE A 222 -17.74 16.33 -0.17
C ILE A 222 -17.17 16.09 1.23
N LEU A 223 -17.99 15.68 2.16
CA LEU A 223 -17.55 15.34 3.52
C LEU A 223 -17.04 13.89 3.59
N VAL A 224 -16.14 13.62 4.54
CA VAL A 224 -15.59 12.29 4.78
C VAL A 224 -16.68 11.24 4.96
N ARG A 225 -17.79 11.59 5.67
CA ARG A 225 -18.93 10.69 5.88
C ARG A 225 -19.60 10.19 4.59
N GLU A 226 -19.43 10.92 3.48
CA GLU A 226 -20.03 10.57 2.18
C GLU A 226 -19.16 9.58 1.40
N ALA A 227 -17.86 9.49 1.74
CA ALA A 227 -16.89 8.62 1.10
C ALA A 227 -16.45 7.43 1.97
N MET A 228 -16.61 7.52 3.31
CA MET A 228 -16.22 6.46 4.24
C MET A 228 -17.07 5.20 4.07
N VAL A 229 -16.53 4.07 4.51
CA VAL A 229 -17.22 2.78 4.52
C VAL A 229 -17.50 2.32 5.95
N ALA A 230 -18.49 1.45 6.12
CA ALA A 230 -18.80 0.85 7.41
C ALA A 230 -17.58 0.07 7.94
N PRO A 231 -17.18 0.27 9.21
CA PRO A 231 -15.99 -0.35 9.76
C PRO A 231 -16.26 -1.81 10.15
N ILE A 232 -15.29 -2.68 9.91
CA ILE A 232 -15.24 -4.01 10.52
C ILE A 232 -14.38 -3.87 11.78
N THR A 233 -14.97 -4.07 12.94
CA THR A 233 -14.38 -3.74 14.24
C THR A 233 -13.97 -4.96 15.03
N ALA A 234 -13.04 -4.78 15.97
CA ALA A 234 -12.69 -5.73 17.00
C ALA A 234 -12.84 -5.10 18.40
N PHE A 235 -12.87 -5.95 19.41
CA PHE A 235 -12.80 -5.55 20.81
C PHE A 235 -11.47 -5.95 21.43
N LYS A 236 -11.03 -5.26 22.49
CA LYS A 236 -9.79 -5.57 23.20
C LYS A 236 -9.66 -7.04 23.65
N LYS A 237 -10.80 -7.65 24.03
CA LYS A 237 -10.85 -9.01 24.52
C LYS A 237 -11.04 -10.06 23.43
N ASP A 238 -11.16 -9.65 22.18
CA ASP A 238 -11.24 -10.62 21.08
C ASP A 238 -9.90 -11.36 20.93
N GLU A 239 -9.98 -12.52 20.36
CA GLU A 239 -8.81 -13.35 20.05
C GLU A 239 -8.20 -12.92 18.72
N VAL A 240 -6.87 -12.79 18.68
CA VAL A 240 -6.15 -12.36 17.47
C VAL A 240 -6.42 -13.29 16.30
N GLY A 241 -6.50 -14.62 16.53
CA GLY A 241 -6.82 -15.60 15.48
C GLY A 241 -8.19 -15.35 14.83
N LYS A 242 -9.22 -14.96 15.61
CA LYS A 242 -10.54 -14.60 15.08
C LYS A 242 -10.51 -13.31 14.27
N CYS A 243 -9.72 -12.34 14.72
CA CYS A 243 -9.50 -11.11 13.98
C CYS A 243 -8.74 -11.39 12.67
N ALA A 244 -7.72 -12.24 12.68
CA ALA A 244 -7.01 -12.71 11.49
C ALA A 244 -7.97 -13.36 10.47
N ALA A 245 -8.84 -14.25 10.92
CA ALA A 245 -9.87 -14.86 10.06
C ALA A 245 -10.81 -13.82 9.44
N THR A 246 -11.18 -12.79 10.21
CA THR A 246 -12.03 -11.69 9.74
C THR A 246 -11.29 -10.83 8.72
N MET A 247 -10.01 -10.50 8.96
CA MET A 247 -9.15 -9.76 8.03
C MET A 247 -9.01 -10.52 6.70
N HIS A 248 -8.66 -11.80 6.77
CA HIS A 248 -8.49 -12.64 5.58
C HIS A 248 -9.78 -12.74 4.76
N LYS A 249 -10.91 -13.05 5.41
CA LYS A 249 -12.23 -13.17 4.75
C LYS A 249 -12.66 -11.89 4.03
N ASN A 250 -12.42 -10.73 4.65
CA ASN A 250 -12.85 -9.44 4.13
C ASN A 250 -11.76 -8.72 3.30
N ARG A 251 -10.58 -9.31 3.17
CA ARG A 251 -9.41 -8.74 2.46
C ARG A 251 -9.04 -7.34 2.96
N ILE A 252 -9.04 -7.18 4.29
CA ILE A 252 -8.62 -5.97 4.99
C ILE A 252 -7.31 -6.26 5.76
N ASP A 253 -6.49 -5.24 5.90
CA ASP A 253 -5.18 -5.30 6.55
C ASP A 253 -5.17 -4.62 7.93
N GLN A 254 -6.28 -4.04 8.34
CA GLN A 254 -6.42 -3.39 9.63
C GLN A 254 -7.88 -3.33 10.09
N MET A 255 -8.07 -3.36 11.42
CA MET A 255 -9.38 -3.29 12.07
C MET A 255 -9.35 -2.27 13.20
N PRO A 256 -10.28 -1.30 13.26
CA PRO A 256 -10.42 -0.45 14.43
C PRO A 256 -10.91 -1.25 15.63
N VAL A 257 -10.29 -1.01 16.76
CA VAL A 257 -10.64 -1.63 18.03
C VAL A 257 -11.46 -0.64 18.84
N ILE A 258 -12.65 -1.07 19.31
CA ILE A 258 -13.60 -0.21 20.00
C ILE A 258 -13.95 -0.73 21.39
N THR A 259 -14.51 0.17 22.22
CA THR A 259 -15.20 -0.21 23.46
C THR A 259 -16.62 -0.66 23.16
N SER A 260 -17.32 -1.27 24.13
CA SER A 260 -18.75 -1.57 24.05
C SER A 260 -19.62 -0.35 23.80
N GLY A 261 -19.15 0.86 24.14
CA GLY A 261 -19.82 2.13 23.87
C GLY A 261 -19.51 2.73 22.49
N GLY A 262 -18.75 2.02 21.63
CA GLY A 262 -18.41 2.46 20.28
C GLY A 262 -17.24 3.46 20.20
N LYS A 263 -16.55 3.76 21.31
CA LYS A 263 -15.37 4.64 21.27
C LYS A 263 -14.17 3.90 20.72
N LEU A 264 -13.44 4.55 19.82
CA LEU A 264 -12.18 4.05 19.29
C LEU A 264 -11.13 3.93 20.41
N VAL A 265 -10.38 2.83 20.41
CA VAL A 265 -9.31 2.54 21.38
C VAL A 265 -7.94 2.46 20.71
N GLY A 266 -7.90 2.07 19.45
CA GLY A 266 -6.71 1.89 18.65
C GLY A 266 -7.00 1.07 17.40
N MET A 267 -5.94 0.61 16.75
CA MET A 267 -6.00 -0.22 15.56
C MET A 267 -5.32 -1.55 15.80
N LEU A 268 -5.85 -2.61 15.22
CA LEU A 268 -5.18 -3.88 15.03
C LEU A 268 -4.79 -4.00 13.57
N LYS A 269 -3.51 -4.07 13.28
CA LYS A 269 -2.97 -4.24 11.91
C LYS A 269 -2.62 -5.70 11.64
N ASP A 270 -2.50 -6.06 10.39
CA ASP A 270 -2.04 -7.38 9.98
C ASP A 270 -0.60 -7.67 10.46
N THR A 271 0.25 -6.66 10.59
CA THR A 271 1.57 -6.76 11.22
C THR A 271 1.50 -7.15 12.70
N ASP A 272 0.49 -6.70 13.43
CA ASP A 272 0.26 -7.07 14.83
C ASP A 272 -0.17 -8.54 14.93
N VAL A 273 -0.96 -9.01 13.95
CA VAL A 273 -1.29 -10.44 13.82
C VAL A 273 -0.03 -11.28 13.58
N LEU A 274 0.92 -10.78 12.77
CA LEU A 274 2.20 -11.47 12.58
C LEU A 274 3.02 -11.52 13.87
N MET A 275 3.02 -10.46 14.69
CA MET A 275 3.67 -10.49 16.00
C MET A 275 3.07 -11.58 16.89
N ALA A 276 1.74 -11.66 16.96
CA ALA A 276 1.05 -12.70 17.71
C ALA A 276 1.37 -14.12 17.19
N LEU A 277 1.50 -14.28 15.87
CA LEU A 277 1.93 -15.54 15.26
C LEU A 277 3.35 -15.94 15.69
N VAL A 278 4.28 -14.98 15.72
CA VAL A 278 5.66 -15.20 16.17
C VAL A 278 5.68 -15.63 17.62
N ASP A 279 4.98 -14.93 18.51
CA ASP A 279 4.91 -15.22 19.95
C ASP A 279 4.32 -16.61 20.21
N LYS A 280 3.21 -16.94 19.53
CA LYS A 280 2.55 -18.26 19.63
C LYS A 280 3.48 -19.41 19.28
N CYS A 281 4.27 -19.25 18.22
CA CYS A 281 5.17 -20.29 17.73
C CYS A 281 6.46 -20.41 18.55
N GLN A 282 6.85 -19.36 19.30
CA GLN A 282 8.02 -19.38 20.18
C GLN A 282 7.74 -19.96 21.57
N THR A 283 6.48 -19.93 21.99
CA THR A 283 6.06 -20.41 23.33
C THR A 283 5.82 -21.93 23.36
N LYS A 284 5.93 -22.62 22.24
CA LYS A 284 5.89 -24.09 22.10
C LYS A 284 7.29 -24.67 21.98
#